data_591daa4b00d4e481e6e0be55884f4ca1
#
_entry.id   591daa4b00d4e481e6e0be55884f4ca1
#
_cell.length_a   1.000
_cell.length_b   1.000
_cell.length_c   1.000
_cell.angle_alpha   90.00
_cell.angle_beta   90.00
_cell.angle_gamma   90.00
#
_symmetry.space_group_name_H-M   'P 1'
#
loop_
_entity.id
_entity.type
_entity.pdbx_description
1 polymer ?
#
loop_
_entity_poly.entity_id
_entity_poly.type
_entity_poly.pdbx_seq_one_letter_code
_entity_poly.pdbx_strand_id
1 'polypeptide(L)'
;MEDKVQEFLKKYEINPYAEDCFAMEEKLLSVPVEEFSDEVLEFIISNEIGIMGLAHLDFPEKWLIRFMKYDSMAAYRLAHKYYTDEKCSEAKFLDFLKQCANTYPDIVLNLLAFPECSHKRQILIKACVEFDNSDIRECAKSYASAEAVKNLKDECQIAKIYCEEKANPIVLKAIAANSFAPLEILNMLTEVKDIKGAKSIRVAAKKTIQKKNLY
;
A
#
# COMPACT_ATOMS: atom_id res chain seq x y z
N MET A 1 35.48 4.57 -14.57
CA MET A 1 34.51 4.68 -13.46
C MET A 1 34.51 6.10 -12.87
N GLU A 2 35.66 6.64 -12.47
CA GLU A 2 35.77 8.03 -11.96
C GLU A 2 35.26 9.09 -12.95
N ASP A 3 35.57 8.97 -14.24
CA ASP A 3 35.20 9.97 -15.24
C ASP A 3 33.69 10.17 -15.36
N LYS A 4 32.89 9.09 -15.43
CA LYS A 4 31.42 9.19 -15.55
C LYS A 4 30.76 9.81 -14.32
N VAL A 5 31.27 9.48 -13.13
CA VAL A 5 30.79 10.07 -11.87
C VAL A 5 31.11 11.57 -11.85
N GLN A 6 32.32 11.95 -12.23
CA GLN A 6 32.74 13.36 -12.28
C GLN A 6 31.94 14.16 -13.32
N GLU A 7 31.69 13.59 -14.49
CA GLU A 7 30.82 14.20 -15.50
C GLU A 7 29.41 14.43 -15.00
N PHE A 8 28.82 13.43 -14.32
CA PHE A 8 27.48 13.53 -13.72
C PHE A 8 27.44 14.63 -12.64
N LEU A 9 28.36 14.61 -11.69
CA LEU A 9 28.43 15.59 -10.61
C LEU A 9 28.57 17.01 -11.17
N LYS A 10 29.43 17.19 -12.19
CA LYS A 10 29.63 18.48 -12.85
C LYS A 10 28.40 18.92 -13.64
N LYS A 11 27.76 18.01 -14.40
CA LYS A 11 26.56 18.29 -15.21
C LYS A 11 25.42 18.83 -14.37
N TYR A 12 25.22 18.28 -13.18
CA TYR A 12 24.12 18.63 -12.29
C TYR A 12 24.54 19.54 -11.13
N GLU A 13 25.78 20.05 -11.17
CA GLU A 13 26.33 20.94 -10.14
C GLU A 13 26.20 20.36 -8.72
N ILE A 14 26.39 19.05 -8.58
CA ILE A 14 26.31 18.33 -7.31
C ILE A 14 27.69 18.34 -6.67
N ASN A 15 27.80 18.92 -5.46
CA ASN A 15 28.98 18.84 -4.64
C ASN A 15 28.78 17.77 -3.55
N PRO A 16 29.41 16.58 -3.67
CA PRO A 16 29.23 15.48 -2.72
C PRO A 16 29.78 15.79 -1.31
N TYR A 17 30.56 16.87 -1.17
CA TYR A 17 31.13 17.31 0.09
C TYR A 17 30.52 18.61 0.61
N ALA A 18 29.34 18.99 0.09
CA ALA A 18 28.63 20.17 0.56
C ALA A 18 28.15 19.98 2.01
N GLU A 19 28.29 21.03 2.82
CA GLU A 19 27.74 21.02 4.19
C GLU A 19 26.19 21.01 4.21
N ASP A 20 25.58 21.58 3.17
CA ASP A 20 24.12 21.59 3.00
C ASP A 20 23.64 20.32 2.26
N CYS A 21 23.35 19.29 3.02
CA CYS A 21 22.86 18.03 2.49
C CYS A 21 21.43 18.15 1.89
N PHE A 22 20.62 19.10 2.34
CA PHE A 22 19.26 19.31 1.78
C PHE A 22 19.31 19.90 0.38
N ALA A 23 20.15 20.92 0.17
CA ALA A 23 20.32 21.52 -1.17
C ALA A 23 20.91 20.50 -2.16
N MET A 24 21.79 19.63 -1.71
CA MET A 24 22.33 18.54 -2.51
C MET A 24 21.26 17.49 -2.86
N GLU A 25 20.45 17.10 -1.89
CA GLU A 25 19.34 16.15 -2.09
C GLU A 25 18.31 16.71 -3.08
N GLU A 26 17.95 17.99 -2.97
CA GLU A 26 17.05 18.67 -3.90
C GLU A 26 17.58 18.63 -5.34
N LYS A 27 18.89 18.87 -5.52
CA LYS A 27 19.53 18.74 -6.83
C LYS A 27 19.46 17.30 -7.35
N LEU A 28 19.78 16.30 -6.54
CA LEU A 28 19.68 14.89 -6.93
C LEU A 28 18.26 14.51 -7.34
N LEU A 29 17.25 14.98 -6.59
CA LEU A 29 15.85 14.73 -6.90
C LEU A 29 15.37 15.40 -8.20
N SER A 30 16.03 16.45 -8.65
CA SER A 30 15.73 17.11 -9.91
C SER A 30 16.29 16.37 -11.14
N VAL A 31 17.19 15.41 -10.93
CA VAL A 31 17.80 14.64 -12.02
C VAL A 31 16.84 13.53 -12.49
N PRO A 32 16.61 13.39 -13.82
CA PRO A 32 15.85 12.27 -14.34
C PRO A 32 16.46 10.92 -13.97
N VAL A 33 15.60 9.95 -13.60
CA VAL A 33 16.05 8.62 -13.14
C VAL A 33 16.97 7.93 -14.17
N GLU A 34 16.72 8.15 -15.45
CA GLU A 34 17.44 7.57 -16.58
C GLU A 34 18.89 8.05 -16.69
N GLU A 35 19.20 9.18 -16.07
CA GLU A 35 20.56 9.76 -16.07
C GLU A 35 21.47 9.14 -15.00
N PHE A 36 20.90 8.41 -14.04
CA PHE A 36 21.69 7.71 -13.03
C PHE A 36 22.24 6.40 -13.58
N SER A 37 23.50 6.41 -14.02
CA SER A 37 24.19 5.17 -14.35
C SER A 37 24.45 4.31 -13.10
N ASP A 38 24.72 3.02 -13.29
CA ASP A 38 25.07 2.12 -12.21
C ASP A 38 26.29 2.60 -11.42
N GLU A 39 27.27 3.18 -12.10
CA GLU A 39 28.48 3.72 -11.48
C GLU A 39 28.19 4.94 -10.59
N VAL A 40 27.25 5.80 -11.02
CA VAL A 40 26.80 6.96 -10.25
C VAL A 40 26.04 6.50 -8.99
N LEU A 41 25.13 5.56 -9.13
CA LEU A 41 24.36 5.02 -7.99
C LEU A 41 25.27 4.28 -6.99
N GLU A 42 26.26 3.52 -7.46
CA GLU A 42 27.28 2.92 -6.59
C GLU A 42 28.06 3.97 -5.81
N PHE A 43 28.47 5.05 -6.48
CA PHE A 43 29.17 6.14 -5.82
C PHE A 43 28.30 6.81 -4.75
N ILE A 44 27.05 7.13 -5.08
CA ILE A 44 26.07 7.75 -4.18
C ILE A 44 25.84 6.88 -2.93
N ILE A 45 25.62 5.59 -3.11
CA ILE A 45 25.38 4.65 -2.01
C ILE A 45 26.63 4.49 -1.15
N SER A 46 27.80 4.36 -1.78
CA SER A 46 29.07 4.15 -1.05
C SER A 46 29.48 5.36 -0.23
N ASN A 47 29.01 6.56 -0.60
CA ASN A 47 29.30 7.82 0.11
C ASN A 47 28.10 8.36 0.89
N GLU A 48 26.99 7.62 0.93
CA GLU A 48 25.74 7.96 1.63
C GLU A 48 25.15 9.34 1.23
N ILE A 49 25.24 9.68 -0.06
CA ILE A 49 24.87 10.99 -0.58
C ILE A 49 23.38 11.01 -0.95
N GLY A 50 22.56 11.75 -0.23
CA GLY A 50 21.13 12.01 -0.58
C GLY A 50 20.28 10.75 -0.79
N ILE A 51 20.65 9.62 -0.16
CA ILE A 51 20.01 8.31 -0.40
C ILE A 51 18.53 8.33 -0.01
N MET A 52 18.17 9.02 1.06
CA MET A 52 16.79 9.06 1.55
C MET A 52 15.85 9.66 0.51
N GLY A 53 16.23 10.78 -0.10
CA GLY A 53 15.46 11.38 -1.19
C GLY A 53 15.37 10.47 -2.40
N LEU A 54 16.48 9.86 -2.81
CA LEU A 54 16.52 8.95 -3.95
C LEU A 54 15.62 7.71 -3.78
N ALA A 55 15.42 7.23 -2.55
CA ALA A 55 14.48 6.15 -2.25
C ALA A 55 13.04 6.45 -2.67
N HIS A 56 12.70 7.73 -2.86
CA HIS A 56 11.39 8.20 -3.35
C HIS A 56 11.26 8.16 -4.89
N LEU A 57 12.31 7.88 -5.64
CA LEU A 57 12.27 7.79 -7.09
C LEU A 57 12.02 6.35 -7.57
N ASP A 58 11.50 6.20 -8.80
CA ASP A 58 11.15 4.88 -9.36
C ASP A 58 12.36 4.22 -10.05
N PHE A 59 13.33 3.86 -9.25
CA PHE A 59 14.50 3.13 -9.74
C PHE A 59 14.21 1.68 -10.09
N PRO A 60 15.06 1.04 -10.93
CA PRO A 60 15.05 -0.41 -11.12
C PRO A 60 15.14 -1.17 -9.81
N GLU A 61 14.53 -2.37 -9.77
CA GLU A 61 14.42 -3.22 -8.58
C GLU A 61 15.74 -3.40 -7.82
N LYS A 62 16.84 -3.65 -8.55
CA LYS A 62 18.17 -3.87 -7.94
C LYS A 62 18.62 -2.72 -7.06
N TRP A 63 18.24 -1.47 -7.41
CA TRP A 63 18.59 -0.28 -6.66
C TRP A 63 17.63 -0.04 -5.51
N LEU A 64 16.33 -0.23 -5.71
CA LEU A 64 15.33 -0.13 -4.64
C LEU A 64 15.64 -1.11 -3.49
N ILE A 65 16.09 -2.35 -3.80
CA ILE A 65 16.54 -3.32 -2.78
C ILE A 65 17.70 -2.76 -1.94
N ARG A 66 18.62 -2.04 -2.57
CA ARG A 66 19.75 -1.42 -1.84
C ARG A 66 19.30 -0.24 -1.01
N PHE A 67 18.43 0.61 -1.56
CA PHE A 67 17.90 1.78 -0.85
C PHE A 67 17.02 1.40 0.35
N MET A 68 16.39 0.24 0.37
CA MET A 68 15.61 -0.25 1.52
C MET A 68 16.38 -0.28 2.84
N LYS A 69 17.71 -0.36 2.79
CA LYS A 69 18.56 -0.32 4.00
C LYS A 69 18.58 1.06 4.66
N TYR A 70 18.25 2.09 3.90
CA TYR A 70 18.34 3.49 4.31
C TYR A 70 16.97 4.13 4.50
N ASP A 71 15.98 3.75 3.68
CA ASP A 71 14.64 4.31 3.72
C ASP A 71 13.55 3.27 3.40
N SER A 72 12.51 3.26 4.23
CA SER A 72 11.34 2.39 4.07
C SER A 72 10.53 2.70 2.81
N MET A 73 10.67 3.89 2.23
CA MET A 73 9.96 4.27 1.01
C MET A 73 10.38 3.40 -0.19
N ALA A 74 11.64 2.99 -0.26
CA ALA A 74 12.09 2.03 -1.28
C ALA A 74 11.39 0.68 -1.13
N ALA A 75 11.18 0.21 0.12
CA ALA A 75 10.41 -1.01 0.39
C ALA A 75 8.93 -0.84 -0.01
N TYR A 76 8.33 0.31 0.28
CA TYR A 76 6.96 0.62 -0.15
C TYR A 76 6.80 0.57 -1.67
N ARG A 77 7.73 1.18 -2.42
CA ARG A 77 7.72 1.16 -3.89
C ARG A 77 7.87 -0.25 -4.45
N LEU A 78 8.77 -1.04 -3.89
CA LEU A 78 8.93 -2.45 -4.29
C LEU A 78 7.68 -3.27 -3.99
N ALA A 79 7.11 -3.11 -2.82
CA ALA A 79 5.88 -3.80 -2.43
C ALA A 79 4.74 -3.49 -3.40
N HIS A 80 4.56 -2.20 -3.72
CA HIS A 80 3.55 -1.75 -4.67
C HIS A 80 3.82 -2.29 -6.08
N LYS A 81 5.07 -2.23 -6.55
CA LYS A 81 5.49 -2.77 -7.83
C LYS A 81 5.21 -4.27 -7.93
N TYR A 82 5.61 -5.06 -6.93
CA TYR A 82 5.35 -6.50 -6.93
C TYR A 82 3.87 -6.85 -6.82
N TYR A 83 3.09 -6.02 -6.13
CA TYR A 83 1.65 -6.19 -6.01
C TYR A 83 0.92 -5.94 -7.33
N THR A 84 1.31 -4.91 -8.08
CA THR A 84 0.62 -4.47 -9.30
C THR A 84 1.17 -5.11 -10.58
N ASP A 85 2.45 -5.54 -10.61
CA ASP A 85 3.06 -6.16 -11.78
C ASP A 85 2.57 -7.59 -11.96
N GLU A 86 1.82 -7.84 -13.04
CA GLU A 86 1.33 -9.16 -13.41
C GLU A 86 2.45 -10.18 -13.69
N LYS A 87 3.63 -9.72 -14.09
CA LYS A 87 4.80 -10.56 -14.38
C LYS A 87 5.55 -10.99 -13.12
N CYS A 88 5.34 -10.29 -12.00
CA CYS A 88 5.93 -10.69 -10.73
C CYS A 88 5.27 -11.97 -10.23
N SER A 89 6.05 -13.02 -10.03
CA SER A 89 5.53 -14.29 -9.52
C SER A 89 4.96 -14.17 -8.10
N GLU A 90 3.94 -14.96 -7.81
CA GLU A 90 3.33 -15.02 -6.46
C GLU A 90 4.35 -15.35 -5.38
N ALA A 91 5.25 -16.29 -5.64
CA ALA A 91 6.30 -16.68 -4.70
C ALA A 91 7.20 -15.51 -4.33
N LYS A 92 7.69 -14.76 -5.33
CA LYS A 92 8.51 -13.56 -5.13
C LYS A 92 7.78 -12.49 -4.32
N PHE A 93 6.52 -12.24 -4.64
CA PHE A 93 5.67 -11.30 -3.90
C PHE A 93 5.48 -11.73 -2.44
N LEU A 94 5.16 -13.01 -2.18
CA LEU A 94 4.95 -13.54 -0.84
C LEU A 94 6.22 -13.52 0.01
N ASP A 95 7.37 -13.86 -0.55
CA ASP A 95 8.66 -13.83 0.16
C ASP A 95 9.01 -12.38 0.56
N PHE A 96 8.77 -11.42 -0.34
CA PHE A 96 8.96 -10.01 -0.04
C PHE A 96 7.98 -9.51 1.04
N LEU A 97 6.70 -9.92 0.98
CA LEU A 97 5.71 -9.57 2.01
C LEU A 97 6.12 -10.08 3.40
N LYS A 98 6.63 -11.31 3.51
CA LYS A 98 7.13 -11.87 4.78
C LYS A 98 8.29 -11.04 5.34
N GLN A 99 9.21 -10.62 4.47
CA GLN A 99 10.29 -9.73 4.86
C GLN A 99 9.77 -8.38 5.36
N CYS A 100 8.81 -7.77 4.63
CA CYS A 100 8.20 -6.52 5.03
C CYS A 100 7.39 -6.65 6.34
N ALA A 101 6.67 -7.75 6.55
CA ALA A 101 5.89 -7.96 7.78
C ALA A 101 6.74 -7.89 9.06
N ASN A 102 8.00 -8.32 8.97
CA ASN A 102 8.93 -8.29 10.08
C ASN A 102 9.65 -6.94 10.26
N THR A 103 9.97 -6.27 9.14
CA THR A 103 10.82 -5.07 9.16
C THR A 103 10.02 -3.78 8.98
N TYR A 104 8.96 -3.82 8.17
CA TYR A 104 8.15 -2.66 7.77
C TYR A 104 6.65 -3.00 7.77
N PRO A 105 6.05 -3.35 8.93
CA PRO A 105 4.66 -3.82 9.01
C PRO A 105 3.65 -2.84 8.42
N ASP A 106 3.90 -1.54 8.53
CA ASP A 106 3.03 -0.50 7.96
C ASP A 106 2.89 -0.59 6.44
N ILE A 107 3.91 -1.08 5.74
CA ILE A 107 3.85 -1.28 4.28
C ILE A 107 2.82 -2.35 3.95
N VAL A 108 2.80 -3.44 4.70
CA VAL A 108 1.83 -4.53 4.50
C VAL A 108 0.41 -4.07 4.83
N LEU A 109 0.24 -3.30 5.91
CA LEU A 109 -1.04 -2.69 6.27
C LEU A 109 -1.55 -1.72 5.18
N ASN A 110 -0.66 -0.91 4.60
CA ASN A 110 -1.00 -0.03 3.49
C ASN A 110 -1.41 -0.81 2.24
N LEU A 111 -0.73 -1.90 1.89
CA LEU A 111 -1.14 -2.76 0.77
C LEU A 111 -2.50 -3.40 1.00
N LEU A 112 -2.80 -3.87 2.23
CA LEU A 112 -4.12 -4.38 2.59
C LEU A 112 -5.21 -3.31 2.45
N ALA A 113 -4.91 -2.05 2.76
CA ALA A 113 -5.84 -0.93 2.63
C ALA A 113 -5.99 -0.44 1.17
N PHE A 114 -5.09 -0.85 0.27
CA PHE A 114 -5.06 -0.35 -1.09
C PHE A 114 -6.27 -0.84 -1.91
N PRO A 115 -7.06 0.07 -2.51
CA PRO A 115 -8.37 -0.27 -3.09
C PRO A 115 -8.31 -0.94 -4.47
N GLU A 116 -7.14 -1.00 -5.10
CA GLU A 116 -7.04 -1.52 -6.47
C GLU A 116 -7.24 -3.04 -6.55
N CYS A 117 -7.99 -3.45 -7.57
CA CYS A 117 -8.20 -4.84 -7.93
C CYS A 117 -6.95 -5.45 -8.56
N SER A 118 -5.96 -5.79 -7.75
CA SER A 118 -4.89 -6.68 -8.21
C SER A 118 -5.36 -8.13 -8.15
N HIS A 119 -4.95 -8.92 -9.16
CA HIS A 119 -5.11 -10.38 -9.13
C HIS A 119 -4.46 -11.02 -7.88
N LYS A 120 -3.48 -10.34 -7.28
CA LYS A 120 -2.81 -10.74 -6.03
C LYS A 120 -3.57 -10.40 -4.75
N ARG A 121 -4.73 -9.72 -4.84
CA ARG A 121 -5.51 -9.30 -3.67
C ARG A 121 -5.86 -10.46 -2.74
N GLN A 122 -6.36 -11.55 -3.29
CA GLN A 122 -6.74 -12.73 -2.51
C GLN A 122 -5.52 -13.42 -1.90
N ILE A 123 -4.41 -13.46 -2.63
CA ILE A 123 -3.14 -14.02 -2.17
C ILE A 123 -2.60 -13.20 -1.00
N LEU A 124 -2.60 -11.86 -1.13
CA LEU A 124 -2.20 -10.93 -0.06
C LEU A 124 -3.00 -11.17 1.23
N ILE A 125 -4.33 -11.14 1.14
CA ILE A 125 -5.21 -11.31 2.31
C ILE A 125 -4.95 -12.68 2.95
N LYS A 126 -4.95 -13.76 2.16
CA LYS A 126 -4.73 -15.12 2.66
C LYS A 126 -3.39 -15.29 3.35
N ALA A 127 -2.32 -14.75 2.78
CA ALA A 127 -0.99 -14.83 3.38
C ALA A 127 -0.91 -14.03 4.69
N CYS A 128 -1.47 -12.82 4.72
CA CYS A 128 -1.41 -11.95 5.88
C CYS A 128 -2.21 -12.46 7.09
N VAL A 129 -3.23 -13.30 6.89
CA VAL A 129 -3.96 -13.96 7.99
C VAL A 129 -3.04 -14.92 8.79
N GLU A 130 -2.01 -15.45 8.15
CA GLU A 130 -1.05 -16.40 8.74
C GLU A 130 0.22 -15.73 9.30
N PHE A 131 0.37 -14.41 9.21
CA PHE A 131 1.55 -13.73 9.72
C PHE A 131 1.55 -13.63 11.25
N ASP A 132 2.74 -13.68 11.85
CA ASP A 132 2.92 -13.58 13.31
C ASP A 132 2.53 -12.19 13.87
N ASN A 133 2.68 -11.14 13.05
CA ASN A 133 2.30 -9.79 13.42
C ASN A 133 0.77 -9.69 13.62
N SER A 134 0.34 -9.40 14.85
CA SER A 134 -1.08 -9.36 15.23
C SER A 134 -1.87 -8.33 14.46
N ASP A 135 -1.30 -7.13 14.24
CA ASP A 135 -2.01 -6.02 13.58
C ASP A 135 -2.26 -6.32 12.10
N ILE A 136 -1.27 -6.91 11.43
CA ILE A 136 -1.42 -7.37 10.05
C ILE A 136 -2.47 -8.47 9.98
N ARG A 137 -2.41 -9.45 10.88
CA ARG A 137 -3.33 -10.59 10.90
C ARG A 137 -4.79 -10.13 11.13
N GLU A 138 -5.04 -9.29 12.12
CA GLU A 138 -6.39 -8.79 12.42
C GLU A 138 -6.92 -7.88 11.29
N CYS A 139 -6.06 -7.06 10.72
CA CYS A 139 -6.41 -6.25 9.54
C CYS A 139 -6.77 -7.16 8.35
N ALA A 140 -5.99 -8.21 8.08
CA ALA A 140 -6.25 -9.15 6.99
C ALA A 140 -7.55 -9.95 7.19
N LYS A 141 -7.86 -10.38 8.43
CA LYS A 141 -9.16 -11.01 8.76
C LYS A 141 -10.32 -10.08 8.45
N SER A 142 -10.21 -8.80 8.81
CA SER A 142 -11.23 -7.80 8.50
C SER A 142 -11.46 -7.64 7.00
N TYR A 143 -10.39 -7.65 6.20
CA TYR A 143 -10.50 -7.62 4.75
C TYR A 143 -11.05 -8.92 4.17
N ALA A 144 -10.69 -10.09 4.73
CA ALA A 144 -11.25 -11.37 4.32
C ALA A 144 -12.77 -11.40 4.53
N SER A 145 -13.24 -10.95 5.69
CA SER A 145 -14.68 -10.83 6.00
C SER A 145 -15.37 -9.86 5.05
N ALA A 146 -14.73 -8.71 4.76
CA ALA A 146 -15.29 -7.72 3.83
C ALA A 146 -15.41 -8.25 2.39
N GLU A 147 -14.41 -9.02 1.91
CA GLU A 147 -14.46 -9.64 0.58
C GLU A 147 -15.54 -10.74 0.52
N ALA A 148 -15.71 -11.52 1.59
CA ALA A 148 -16.80 -12.47 1.69
C ALA A 148 -18.17 -11.76 1.59
N VAL A 149 -18.37 -10.67 2.34
CA VAL A 149 -19.61 -9.88 2.33
C VAL A 149 -19.94 -9.35 0.94
N LYS A 150 -18.97 -8.87 0.17
CA LYS A 150 -19.20 -8.32 -1.19
C LYS A 150 -19.92 -9.31 -2.11
N ASN A 151 -19.68 -10.60 -1.94
CA ASN A 151 -20.22 -11.67 -2.77
C ASN A 151 -21.49 -12.33 -2.20
N LEU A 152 -21.89 -11.97 -0.96
CA LEU A 152 -23.09 -12.52 -0.34
C LEU A 152 -24.37 -11.94 -0.97
N LYS A 153 -25.31 -12.85 -1.23
CA LYS A 153 -26.67 -12.51 -1.71
C LYS A 153 -27.74 -12.81 -0.66
N ASP A 154 -27.39 -13.50 0.41
CA ASP A 154 -28.28 -13.91 1.49
C ASP A 154 -28.35 -12.79 2.56
N GLU A 155 -29.51 -12.16 2.66
CA GLU A 155 -29.79 -11.08 3.62
C GLU A 155 -29.61 -11.52 5.07
N CYS A 156 -29.96 -12.76 5.41
CA CYS A 156 -29.85 -13.28 6.77
C CYS A 156 -28.35 -13.45 7.16
N GLN A 157 -27.54 -13.94 6.24
CA GLN A 157 -26.10 -14.04 6.48
C GLN A 157 -25.45 -12.68 6.62
N ILE A 158 -25.84 -11.70 5.78
CA ILE A 158 -25.35 -10.32 5.91
C ILE A 158 -25.75 -9.71 7.25
N ALA A 159 -26.99 -9.93 7.71
CA ALA A 159 -27.46 -9.47 9.00
C ALA A 159 -26.69 -10.10 10.16
N LYS A 160 -26.37 -11.38 10.09
CA LYS A 160 -25.55 -12.08 11.07
C LYS A 160 -24.16 -11.46 11.17
N ILE A 161 -23.47 -11.26 10.04
CA ILE A 161 -22.15 -10.62 10.00
C ILE A 161 -22.22 -9.19 10.55
N TYR A 162 -23.26 -8.42 10.22
CA TYR A 162 -23.45 -7.09 10.80
C TYR A 162 -23.51 -7.12 12.33
N CYS A 163 -24.21 -8.11 12.91
CA CYS A 163 -24.30 -8.24 14.38
C CYS A 163 -22.96 -8.59 15.02
N GLU A 164 -22.15 -9.41 14.35
CA GLU A 164 -20.84 -9.86 14.83
C GLU A 164 -19.77 -8.78 14.70
N GLU A 165 -19.84 -7.94 13.64
CA GLU A 165 -18.79 -7.02 13.22
C GLU A 165 -19.16 -5.53 13.37
N LYS A 166 -20.06 -5.20 14.32
CA LYS A 166 -20.61 -3.82 14.52
C LYS A 166 -19.58 -2.71 14.68
N ALA A 167 -18.39 -3.03 15.17
CA ALA A 167 -17.31 -2.07 15.38
C ALA A 167 -16.25 -2.08 14.27
N ASN A 168 -16.37 -2.96 13.28
CA ASN A 168 -15.37 -3.13 12.23
C ASN A 168 -15.67 -2.26 11.01
N PRO A 169 -14.97 -1.12 10.80
CA PRO A 169 -15.29 -0.18 9.74
C PRO A 169 -15.11 -0.76 8.33
N ILE A 170 -14.20 -1.73 8.16
CA ILE A 170 -13.90 -2.36 6.87
C ILE A 170 -15.10 -3.22 6.46
N VAL A 171 -15.60 -4.05 7.37
CA VAL A 171 -16.75 -4.92 7.14
C VAL A 171 -18.03 -4.10 6.99
N LEU A 172 -18.27 -3.09 7.86
CA LEU A 172 -19.43 -2.21 7.76
C LEU A 172 -19.50 -1.48 6.43
N LYS A 173 -18.34 -1.05 5.88
CA LYS A 173 -18.29 -0.42 4.56
C LYS A 173 -18.66 -1.40 3.45
N ALA A 174 -18.24 -2.67 3.56
CA ALA A 174 -18.60 -3.71 2.60
C ALA A 174 -20.12 -4.01 2.64
N ILE A 175 -20.70 -4.12 3.84
CA ILE A 175 -22.17 -4.28 4.02
C ILE A 175 -22.91 -3.08 3.43
N ALA A 176 -22.47 -1.86 3.73
CA ALA A 176 -23.09 -0.64 3.20
C ALA A 176 -23.08 -0.55 1.66
N ALA A 177 -22.12 -1.20 1.01
CA ALA A 177 -22.01 -1.24 -0.45
C ALA A 177 -22.71 -2.45 -1.09
N ASN A 178 -23.16 -3.44 -0.29
CA ASN A 178 -23.79 -4.64 -0.82
C ASN A 178 -25.27 -4.40 -1.14
N SER A 179 -25.66 -4.65 -2.40
CA SER A 179 -27.04 -4.45 -2.88
C SER A 179 -28.05 -5.42 -2.25
N PHE A 180 -27.61 -6.52 -1.66
CA PHE A 180 -28.46 -7.49 -0.95
C PHE A 180 -28.52 -7.23 0.56
N ALA A 181 -27.82 -6.21 1.09
CA ALA A 181 -27.93 -5.88 2.50
C ALA A 181 -29.35 -5.46 2.87
N PRO A 182 -29.90 -5.92 4.04
CA PRO A 182 -31.23 -5.54 4.50
C PRO A 182 -31.38 -4.02 4.60
N LEU A 183 -32.55 -3.49 4.19
CA LEU A 183 -32.79 -2.05 4.18
C LEU A 183 -32.68 -1.43 5.58
N GLU A 184 -33.10 -2.17 6.61
CA GLU A 184 -32.98 -1.74 8.01
C GLU A 184 -31.53 -1.51 8.40
N ILE A 185 -30.64 -2.44 8.04
CA ILE A 185 -29.18 -2.32 8.31
C ILE A 185 -28.60 -1.14 7.52
N LEU A 186 -28.97 -0.99 6.26
CA LEU A 186 -28.54 0.15 5.45
C LEU A 186 -28.95 1.48 6.08
N ASN A 187 -30.20 1.59 6.58
CA ASN A 187 -30.68 2.78 7.29
C ASN A 187 -29.85 3.05 8.55
N MET A 188 -29.57 2.02 9.38
CA MET A 188 -28.69 2.18 10.54
C MET A 188 -27.29 2.67 10.14
N LEU A 189 -26.75 2.16 9.03
CA LEU A 189 -25.43 2.56 8.54
C LEU A 189 -25.40 3.99 7.99
N THR A 190 -26.57 4.60 7.64
CA THR A 190 -26.62 6.03 7.28
C THR A 190 -26.43 6.96 8.47
N GLU A 191 -26.63 6.46 9.70
CA GLU A 191 -26.54 7.24 10.94
C GLU A 191 -25.29 6.91 11.78
N VAL A 192 -24.45 6.00 11.29
CA VAL A 192 -23.24 5.57 12.02
C VAL A 192 -22.32 6.75 12.34
N LYS A 193 -21.87 6.81 13.60
CA LYS A 193 -20.96 7.83 14.15
C LYS A 193 -19.85 7.12 14.93
N ASP A 194 -18.85 7.85 15.33
CA ASP A 194 -17.79 7.42 16.26
C ASP A 194 -16.99 6.16 15.82
N ILE A 195 -17.00 5.86 14.51
CA ILE A 195 -16.22 4.79 13.90
C ILE A 195 -15.30 5.39 12.83
N LYS A 196 -14.06 4.91 12.76
CA LYS A 196 -13.11 5.31 11.72
C LYS A 196 -13.74 5.10 10.34
N GLY A 197 -13.77 6.15 9.51
CA GLY A 197 -14.38 6.06 8.18
C GLY A 197 -15.91 6.15 8.15
N ALA A 198 -16.59 6.52 9.23
CA ALA A 198 -18.05 6.66 9.30
C ALA A 198 -18.66 7.44 8.12
N LYS A 199 -17.99 8.51 7.66
CA LYS A 199 -18.44 9.28 6.48
C LYS A 199 -18.54 8.40 5.23
N SER A 200 -17.54 7.57 4.97
CA SER A 200 -17.53 6.68 3.79
C SER A 200 -18.57 5.58 3.88
N ILE A 201 -18.83 5.06 5.08
CA ILE A 201 -19.88 4.06 5.34
C ILE A 201 -21.26 4.67 5.05
N ARG A 202 -21.55 5.85 5.63
CA ARG A 202 -22.82 6.56 5.40
C ARG A 202 -23.06 6.84 3.92
N VAL A 203 -22.04 7.30 3.20
CA VAL A 203 -22.15 7.58 1.75
C VAL A 203 -22.44 6.29 0.97
N ALA A 204 -21.76 5.19 1.27
CA ALA A 204 -22.00 3.91 0.64
C ALA A 204 -23.44 3.41 0.89
N ALA A 205 -23.91 3.45 2.14
CA ALA A 205 -25.26 3.04 2.50
C ALA A 205 -26.34 3.86 1.77
N LYS A 206 -26.21 5.20 1.77
CA LYS A 206 -27.15 6.09 1.04
C LYS A 206 -27.20 5.77 -0.46
N LYS A 207 -26.03 5.56 -1.08
CA LYS A 207 -25.95 5.18 -2.49
C LYS A 207 -26.61 3.84 -2.79
N THR A 208 -26.46 2.87 -1.89
CA THR A 208 -27.08 1.53 -2.04
C THR A 208 -28.58 1.60 -1.87
N ILE A 209 -29.11 2.36 -0.89
CA ILE A 209 -30.55 2.59 -0.71
C ILE A 209 -31.15 3.26 -1.95
N GLN A 210 -30.51 4.30 -2.47
CA GLN A 210 -30.97 4.98 -3.69
C GLN A 210 -31.08 4.01 -4.87
N LYS A 211 -30.12 3.10 -5.04
CA LYS A 211 -30.17 2.09 -6.09
C LYS A 211 -31.32 1.09 -5.88
N LYS A 212 -31.55 0.64 -4.63
CA LYS A 212 -32.68 -0.27 -4.32
C LYS A 212 -34.03 0.35 -4.59
N ASN A 213 -34.21 1.67 -4.40
CA ASN A 213 -35.46 2.37 -4.63
C ASN A 213 -35.73 2.67 -6.11
N LEU A 214 -34.80 2.41 -7.01
CA LEU A 214 -34.93 2.59 -8.46
C LEU A 214 -35.41 1.31 -9.18
N TYR A 215 -35.49 0.20 -8.48
CA TYR A 215 -35.96 -1.10 -8.96
C TYR A 215 -37.13 -1.61 -8.12
#